data_d19a13241a6f4d122099dcffe022be5d
#
_entry.id   d19a13241a6f4d122099dcffe022be5d
#
_cell.length_a   1.000
_cell.length_b   1.000
_cell.length_c   1.000
_cell.angle_alpha   90.00
_cell.angle_beta   90.00
_cell.angle_gamma   90.00
#
_symmetry.space_group_name_H-M   'P 1'
#
loop_
_entity.id
_entity.type
_entity.pdbx_description
1 polymer ?
#
loop_
_entity_poly.entity_id
_entity_poly.type
_entity_poly.pdbx_seq_one_letter_code
_entity_poly.pdbx_strand_id
1 'polypeptide(L)'
;MEKFKKYELQGFRRQAYVEPAKWDTQILIDTIKKNGTDAQIIVAIEEMSELIKELTKHLRNKGDIDHISEEMADVKIMMHQLDIMFGNRIRVSQWRDKKLERLEQRLHDGDTTKY
;
A
#
# COMPACT_ATOMS: atom_id res chain seq x y z
N MET A 1 15.24 9.24 16.76
CA MET A 1 15.64 8.48 15.61
C MET A 1 15.85 9.37 14.41
N GLU A 2 17.09 9.65 14.16
CA GLU A 2 17.51 10.55 13.07
C GLU A 2 16.95 10.15 11.72
N LYS A 3 16.95 8.86 11.43
CA LYS A 3 16.53 8.31 10.16
C LYS A 3 15.05 8.60 9.86
N PHE A 4 14.20 8.54 10.88
CA PHE A 4 12.78 8.86 10.71
C PHE A 4 12.54 10.35 10.56
N LYS A 5 13.26 11.17 11.28
CA LYS A 5 13.13 12.62 11.20
C LYS A 5 13.40 13.14 9.80
N LYS A 6 14.31 12.50 9.08
CA LYS A 6 14.66 12.90 7.72
C LYS A 6 13.50 12.77 6.74
N TYR A 7 12.67 11.75 6.90
CA TYR A 7 11.60 11.47 5.96
C TYR A 7 10.23 11.87 6.47
N GLU A 8 10.15 12.06 7.79
CA GLU A 8 8.87 12.19 8.40
C GLU A 8 8.10 13.39 7.90
N LEU A 9 6.88 13.14 7.68
CA LEU A 9 5.82 14.12 7.70
C LEU A 9 5.89 15.18 6.61
N GLN A 10 6.68 15.00 5.56
CA GLN A 10 6.66 15.94 4.46
C GLN A 10 5.26 16.11 3.88
N GLY A 11 4.49 15.05 3.81
CA GLY A 11 3.13 15.10 3.30
C GLY A 11 2.07 15.12 4.38
N PHE A 12 2.44 14.99 5.63
CA PHE A 12 1.50 14.74 6.73
C PHE A 12 0.46 15.84 6.93
N ARG A 13 0.88 17.07 6.87
CA ARG A 13 0.01 18.20 7.23
C ARG A 13 -1.08 18.49 6.23
N ARG A 14 -0.90 18.15 4.99
CA ARG A 14 -1.69 18.71 3.91
C ARG A 14 -2.38 17.70 3.04
N GLN A 15 -2.10 16.44 3.23
CA GLN A 15 -2.76 15.46 2.41
C GLN A 15 -4.15 15.17 2.90
N ALA A 16 -5.13 15.70 2.18
CA ALA A 16 -6.49 15.27 2.37
C ALA A 16 -6.63 13.85 1.82
N TYR A 17 -7.37 13.03 2.54
CA TYR A 17 -7.75 11.73 2.02
C TYR A 17 -8.66 11.91 0.82
N VAL A 18 -8.31 11.27 -0.28
CA VAL A 18 -9.13 11.30 -1.50
C VAL A 18 -9.71 9.91 -1.71
N GLU A 19 -11.04 9.83 -1.69
CA GLU A 19 -11.70 8.57 -1.97
C GLU A 19 -11.64 8.24 -3.46
N PRO A 20 -11.42 6.95 -3.81
CA PRO A 20 -11.46 6.53 -5.20
C PRO A 20 -12.85 6.79 -5.81
N ALA A 21 -12.87 7.19 -7.06
CA ALA A 21 -14.13 7.36 -7.78
C ALA A 21 -14.81 6.00 -7.96
N LYS A 22 -16.15 6.00 -7.99
CA LYS A 22 -16.92 4.76 -8.11
C LYS A 22 -16.62 3.98 -9.40
N TRP A 23 -16.31 4.68 -10.47
CA TRP A 23 -16.01 4.03 -11.75
C TRP A 23 -14.71 3.22 -11.71
N ASP A 24 -13.80 3.52 -10.81
CA ASP A 24 -12.53 2.78 -10.67
C ASP A 24 -12.80 1.30 -10.35
N THR A 25 -13.78 1.03 -9.49
CA THR A 25 -14.13 -0.34 -9.14
C THR A 25 -14.60 -1.12 -10.36
N GLN A 26 -15.40 -0.51 -11.22
CA GLN A 26 -15.88 -1.19 -12.43
C GLN A 26 -14.75 -1.49 -13.40
N ILE A 27 -13.80 -0.57 -13.58
CA ILE A 27 -12.63 -0.79 -14.42
C ILE A 27 -11.83 -1.98 -13.90
N LEU A 28 -11.65 -2.08 -12.58
CA LEU A 28 -10.91 -3.18 -11.98
C LEU A 28 -11.64 -4.51 -12.13
N ILE A 29 -12.95 -4.52 -11.96
CA ILE A 29 -13.77 -5.72 -12.20
C ILE A 29 -13.63 -6.18 -13.64
N ASP A 30 -13.74 -5.26 -14.58
CA ASP A 30 -13.64 -5.58 -16.02
C ASP A 30 -12.25 -6.11 -16.38
N THR A 31 -11.21 -5.54 -15.78
CA THR A 31 -9.84 -6.01 -15.97
C THR A 31 -9.64 -7.43 -15.46
N ILE A 32 -10.17 -7.73 -14.26
CA ILE A 32 -10.11 -9.06 -13.67
C ILE A 32 -10.85 -10.07 -14.57
N LYS A 33 -12.04 -9.70 -15.04
CA LYS A 33 -12.83 -10.57 -15.91
C LYS A 33 -12.13 -10.84 -17.23
N LYS A 34 -11.47 -9.85 -17.79
CA LYS A 34 -10.78 -9.99 -19.06
C LYS A 34 -9.53 -10.85 -18.97
N ASN A 35 -8.70 -10.62 -17.95
CA ASN A 35 -7.38 -11.23 -17.84
C ASN A 35 -7.35 -12.49 -16.97
N GLY A 36 -8.32 -12.65 -16.07
CA GLY A 36 -8.38 -13.76 -15.13
C GLY A 36 -7.69 -13.44 -13.81
N THR A 37 -8.12 -14.14 -12.75
CA THR A 37 -7.63 -13.90 -11.40
C THR A 37 -6.15 -14.22 -11.24
N ASP A 38 -5.69 -15.35 -11.78
CA ASP A 38 -4.29 -15.74 -11.64
C ASP A 38 -3.35 -14.73 -12.30
N ALA A 39 -3.70 -14.27 -13.51
CA ALA A 39 -2.91 -13.25 -14.20
C ALA A 39 -2.82 -11.96 -13.36
N GLN A 40 -3.91 -11.54 -12.77
CA GLN A 40 -3.94 -10.32 -11.96
C GLN A 40 -3.19 -10.50 -10.63
N ILE A 41 -3.18 -11.69 -10.05
CA ILE A 41 -2.35 -11.97 -8.87
C ILE A 41 -0.87 -11.85 -9.24
N ILE A 42 -0.47 -12.36 -10.39
CA ILE A 42 0.91 -12.22 -10.88
C ILE A 42 1.28 -10.75 -11.04
N VAL A 43 0.39 -9.95 -11.61
CA VAL A 43 0.62 -8.50 -11.75
C VAL A 43 0.77 -7.86 -10.37
N ALA A 44 -0.05 -8.24 -9.40
CA ALA A 44 0.07 -7.73 -8.03
C ALA A 44 1.47 -8.02 -7.44
N ILE A 45 1.97 -9.23 -7.65
CA ILE A 45 3.31 -9.63 -7.19
C ILE A 45 4.37 -8.78 -7.88
N GLU A 46 4.25 -8.57 -9.19
CA GLU A 46 5.18 -7.74 -9.95
C GLU A 46 5.21 -6.29 -9.44
N GLU A 47 4.04 -5.69 -9.24
CA GLU A 47 3.97 -4.31 -8.77
C GLU A 47 4.52 -4.15 -7.35
N MET A 48 4.27 -5.11 -6.48
CA MET A 48 4.89 -5.11 -5.15
C MET A 48 6.41 -5.19 -5.24
N SER A 49 6.94 -5.99 -6.17
CA SER A 49 8.37 -6.11 -6.42
C SER A 49 8.97 -4.80 -6.91
N GLU A 50 8.28 -4.09 -7.80
CA GLU A 50 8.72 -2.79 -8.29
C GLU A 50 8.77 -1.74 -7.18
N LEU A 51 7.78 -1.75 -6.29
CA LEU A 51 7.81 -0.85 -5.14
C LEU A 51 9.00 -1.16 -4.22
N ILE A 52 9.26 -2.44 -3.96
CA ILE A 52 10.44 -2.86 -3.16
C ILE A 52 11.72 -2.30 -3.78
N LYS A 53 11.85 -2.40 -5.09
CA LYS A 53 12.99 -1.90 -5.83
C LYS A 53 13.18 -0.39 -5.63
N GLU A 54 12.12 0.39 -5.78
CA GLU A 54 12.19 1.84 -5.61
C GLU A 54 12.51 2.24 -4.18
N LEU A 55 11.94 1.55 -3.19
CA LEU A 55 12.26 1.80 -1.77
C LEU A 55 13.73 1.47 -1.47
N THR A 56 14.24 0.40 -2.03
CA THR A 56 15.64 0.01 -1.88
C THR A 56 16.58 1.06 -2.46
N LYS A 57 16.24 1.61 -3.63
CA LYS A 57 16.99 2.72 -4.22
C LYS A 57 16.99 3.94 -3.32
N HIS A 58 15.84 4.25 -2.76
CA HIS A 58 15.69 5.39 -1.85
C HIS A 58 16.64 5.27 -0.65
N LEU A 59 16.74 4.10 -0.06
CA LEU A 59 17.65 3.86 1.06
C LEU A 59 19.12 4.03 0.69
N ARG A 60 19.46 3.89 -0.60
CA ARG A 60 20.81 4.13 -1.11
C ARG A 60 21.00 5.54 -1.66
N ASN A 61 20.08 6.45 -1.39
CA ASN A 61 20.08 7.83 -1.87
C ASN A 61 20.05 7.95 -3.40
N LYS A 62 19.44 6.97 -4.07
CA LYS A 62 19.30 6.95 -5.53
C LYS A 62 17.83 6.98 -5.96
N GLY A 63 16.91 7.13 -5.02
CA GLY A 63 15.49 7.11 -5.29
C GLY A 63 14.98 8.46 -5.79
N ASP A 64 13.82 8.39 -6.41
CA ASP A 64 13.05 9.51 -6.90
C ASP A 64 11.64 9.41 -6.33
N ILE A 65 11.19 10.46 -5.67
CA ILE A 65 9.86 10.46 -5.04
C ILE A 65 8.74 10.23 -6.05
N ASP A 66 8.92 10.69 -7.27
CA ASP A 66 7.91 10.49 -8.31
C ASP A 66 7.79 9.01 -8.70
N HIS A 67 8.91 8.32 -8.87
CA HIS A 67 8.91 6.88 -9.13
C HIS A 67 8.34 6.08 -7.96
N ILE A 68 8.68 6.45 -6.73
CA ILE A 68 8.11 5.81 -5.54
C ILE A 68 6.58 5.99 -5.53
N SER A 69 6.13 7.20 -5.84
CA SER A 69 4.70 7.51 -5.86
C SER A 69 3.96 6.73 -6.94
N GLU A 70 4.56 6.60 -8.12
CA GLU A 70 4.00 5.79 -9.21
C GLU A 70 3.82 4.34 -8.78
N GLU A 71 4.84 3.73 -8.20
CA GLU A 71 4.77 2.35 -7.76
C GLU A 71 3.82 2.16 -6.59
N MET A 72 3.71 3.14 -5.70
CA MET A 72 2.71 3.10 -4.65
C MET A 72 1.29 3.13 -5.22
N ALA A 73 1.07 3.91 -6.27
CA ALA A 73 -0.23 3.94 -6.94
C ALA A 73 -0.56 2.58 -7.56
N ASP A 74 0.39 1.96 -8.21
CA ASP A 74 0.21 0.63 -8.81
C ASP A 74 -0.13 -0.41 -7.74
N VAL A 75 0.58 -0.40 -6.62
CA VAL A 75 0.30 -1.31 -5.51
C VAL A 75 -1.09 -1.09 -4.93
N LYS A 76 -1.52 0.17 -4.77
CA LYS A 76 -2.87 0.47 -4.29
C LYS A 76 -3.94 -0.07 -5.23
N ILE A 77 -3.75 0.09 -6.52
CA ILE A 77 -4.67 -0.46 -7.53
C ILE A 77 -4.74 -1.98 -7.39
N MET A 78 -3.61 -2.64 -7.27
CA MET A 78 -3.56 -4.09 -7.15
C MET A 78 -4.14 -4.58 -5.82
N MET A 79 -3.93 -3.88 -4.73
CA MET A 79 -4.58 -4.21 -3.45
C MET A 79 -6.09 -4.15 -3.57
N HIS A 80 -6.61 -3.16 -4.28
CA HIS A 80 -8.05 -3.05 -4.53
C HIS A 80 -8.56 -4.23 -5.39
N GLN A 81 -7.82 -4.62 -6.42
CA GLN A 81 -8.16 -5.81 -7.20
C GLN A 81 -8.18 -7.08 -6.36
N LEU A 82 -7.21 -7.25 -5.47
CA LEU A 82 -7.18 -8.40 -4.56
C LEU A 82 -8.39 -8.43 -3.64
N ASP A 83 -8.80 -7.28 -3.11
CA ASP A 83 -10.02 -7.18 -2.30
C ASP A 83 -11.26 -7.66 -3.09
N ILE A 84 -11.35 -7.28 -4.36
CA ILE A 84 -12.44 -7.70 -5.23
C ILE A 84 -12.38 -9.20 -5.47
N MET A 85 -11.22 -9.71 -5.83
CA MET A 85 -11.04 -11.13 -6.17
C MET A 85 -11.34 -12.05 -5.01
N PHE A 86 -10.88 -11.71 -3.82
CA PHE A 86 -11.03 -12.57 -2.65
C PHE A 86 -12.29 -12.27 -1.83
N GLY A 87 -12.97 -11.17 -2.12
CA GLY A 87 -14.16 -10.77 -1.37
C GLY A 87 -13.89 -10.62 0.12
N ASN A 88 -12.71 -10.15 0.49
CA ASN A 88 -12.24 -10.19 1.88
C ASN A 88 -12.03 -8.80 2.50
N ARG A 89 -12.63 -7.77 1.94
CA ARG A 89 -12.45 -6.38 2.39
C ARG A 89 -12.73 -6.20 3.87
N ILE A 90 -13.83 -6.78 4.36
CA ILE A 90 -14.20 -6.68 5.78
C ILE A 90 -13.18 -7.39 6.65
N ARG A 91 -12.75 -8.57 6.24
CA ARG A 91 -11.75 -9.35 6.98
C ARG A 91 -10.41 -8.61 7.06
N VAL A 92 -9.99 -8.01 5.96
CA VAL A 92 -8.76 -7.19 5.91
C VAL A 92 -8.88 -6.01 6.87
N SER A 93 -10.02 -5.33 6.87
CA SER A 93 -10.28 -4.21 7.79
C SER A 93 -10.20 -4.63 9.26
N GLN A 94 -10.77 -5.79 9.60
CA GLN A 94 -10.72 -6.33 10.96
C GLN A 94 -9.28 -6.63 11.40
N TRP A 95 -8.48 -7.21 10.52
CA TRP A 95 -7.07 -7.46 10.80
C TRP A 95 -6.29 -6.17 10.96
N ARG A 96 -6.58 -5.19 10.11
CA ARG A 96 -5.96 -3.87 10.20
C ARG A 96 -6.20 -3.24 11.57
N ASP A 97 -7.43 -3.27 12.04
CA ASP A 97 -7.78 -2.70 13.35
C ASP A 97 -7.01 -3.40 14.48
N LYS A 98 -6.96 -4.72 14.46
CA LYS A 98 -6.19 -5.48 15.46
C LYS A 98 -4.71 -5.15 15.44
N LYS A 99 -4.14 -5.00 14.26
CA LYS A 99 -2.73 -4.67 14.10
C LYS A 99 -2.42 -3.25 14.57
N LEU A 100 -3.34 -2.32 14.33
CA LEU A 100 -3.19 -0.95 14.82
C LEU A 100 -3.27 -0.89 16.35
N GLU A 101 -4.17 -1.64 16.98
CA GLU A 101 -4.23 -1.75 18.43
C GLU A 101 -2.92 -2.30 19.00
N ARG A 102 -2.38 -3.32 18.34
CA ARG A 102 -1.10 -3.92 18.74
C ARG A 102 0.04 -2.93 18.59
N LEU A 103 0.04 -2.15 17.52
CA LEU A 103 1.05 -1.11 17.30
C LEU A 103 0.97 -0.04 18.38
N GLU A 104 -0.23 0.39 18.73
CA GLU A 104 -0.45 1.35 19.80
C GLU A 104 0.13 0.84 21.13
N GLN A 105 -0.13 -0.43 21.45
CA GLN A 105 0.41 -1.06 22.66
C GLN A 105 1.95 -1.09 22.63
N ARG A 106 2.52 -1.42 21.48
CA ARG A 106 3.98 -1.46 21.32
C ARG A 106 4.60 -0.07 21.44
N LEU A 107 3.92 0.96 20.98
CA LEU A 107 4.36 2.34 21.18
C LEU A 107 4.47 2.66 22.67
N HIS A 108 3.48 2.25 23.47
CA HIS A 108 3.53 2.41 24.91
C HIS A 108 4.70 1.64 25.55
N ASP A 109 4.97 0.45 25.05
CA ASP A 109 6.02 -0.42 25.57
C ASP A 109 7.41 -0.08 25.02
N GLY A 110 7.51 0.86 24.09
CA GLY A 110 8.76 1.25 23.47
C GLY A 110 9.23 0.35 22.33
N ASP A 111 8.43 -0.61 21.92
CA ASP A 111 8.74 -1.51 20.81
C ASP A 111 7.88 -1.18 19.60
N THR A 112 8.45 -0.53 18.60
CA THR A 112 7.72 -0.08 17.40
C THR A 112 8.29 -0.67 16.12
N THR A 113 8.99 -1.80 16.22
CA THR A 113 9.65 -2.40 15.05
C THR A 113 8.67 -2.98 14.04
N LYS A 114 7.46 -3.36 14.49
CA LYS A 114 6.44 -3.95 13.63
C LYS A 114 5.06 -3.72 14.26
N TYR A 115 4.04 -3.85 13.45
CA TYR A 115 2.65 -3.72 13.91
C TYR A 115 2.33 -4.68 15.05
#